data_1e814c5e18282ec545402d2d7136a780
#
_entry.id   1e814c5e18282ec545402d2d7136a780
#
_cell.length_a   1.000
_cell.length_b   1.000
_cell.length_c   1.000
_cell.angle_alpha   90.00
_cell.angle_beta   90.00
_cell.angle_gamma   90.00
#
_symmetry.space_group_name_H-M   'P 1'
#
loop_
_entity.id
_entity.type
_entity.pdbx_description
1 polymer ?
#
loop_
_entity_poly.entity_id
_entity_poly.type
_entity_poly.pdbx_seq_one_letter_code
_entity_poly.pdbx_strand_id
1 'polypeptide(L)'
;MSMYGANPEQLTQLGATLKKQIDAITSVMSTVTSVLNNTTWVGPAHDQFKADWDGSFVKALTQLNQAFDLAGQDCLNRSTDLQRVMGAR
;
A
#
# COMPACT_ATOMS: atom_id res chain seq x y z
N MET A 1 20.62 -15.81 19.63
CA MET A 1 19.60 -15.09 18.84
C MET A 1 19.18 -15.96 17.65
N SER A 2 17.92 -15.96 17.37
CA SER A 2 17.42 -16.69 16.21
C SER A 2 17.60 -15.90 14.95
N MET A 3 18.09 -16.53 13.91
CA MET A 3 18.17 -15.90 12.59
C MET A 3 16.80 -15.75 11.94
N TYR A 4 15.78 -16.39 12.51
CA TYR A 4 14.42 -16.27 12.03
C TYR A 4 13.60 -15.28 12.84
N GLY A 5 14.23 -14.71 13.86
CA GLY A 5 13.57 -13.77 14.71
C GLY A 5 13.50 -12.38 14.09
N ALA A 6 12.58 -11.60 14.57
CA ALA A 6 12.45 -10.20 14.21
C ALA A 6 12.09 -9.43 15.47
N ASN A 7 12.33 -8.12 15.44
CA ASN A 7 11.94 -7.26 16.54
C ASN A 7 10.44 -6.99 16.43
N PRO A 8 9.63 -7.39 17.44
CA PRO A 8 8.17 -7.20 17.35
C PRO A 8 7.74 -5.75 17.19
N GLU A 9 8.46 -4.83 17.85
CA GLU A 9 8.13 -3.41 17.74
C GLU A 9 8.37 -2.89 16.34
N GLN A 10 9.46 -3.34 15.69
CA GLN A 10 9.76 -2.96 14.32
C GLN A 10 8.75 -3.56 13.34
N LEU A 11 8.30 -4.78 13.58
CA LEU A 11 7.24 -5.38 12.77
C LEU A 11 5.92 -4.64 12.90
N THR A 12 5.57 -4.23 14.13
CA THR A 12 4.38 -3.41 14.35
C THR A 12 4.48 -2.10 13.59
N GLN A 13 5.65 -1.47 13.64
CA GLN A 13 5.90 -0.21 12.94
C GLN A 13 5.81 -0.38 11.43
N LEU A 14 6.40 -1.44 10.90
CA LEU A 14 6.35 -1.72 9.47
C LEU A 14 4.91 -1.99 9.03
N GLY A 15 4.19 -2.82 9.78
CA GLY A 15 2.79 -3.11 9.47
C GLY A 15 1.91 -1.87 9.47
N ALA A 16 2.08 -1.03 10.48
CA ALA A 16 1.33 0.23 10.57
C ALA A 16 1.68 1.17 9.41
N THR A 17 2.96 1.23 9.04
CA THR A 17 3.41 2.05 7.92
C THR A 17 2.80 1.58 6.61
N LEU A 18 2.81 0.26 6.36
CA LEU A 18 2.21 -0.29 5.15
C LEU A 18 0.72 0.02 5.07
N LYS A 19 0.00 -0.14 6.18
CA LYS A 19 -1.43 0.19 6.23
C LYS A 19 -1.68 1.67 5.95
N LYS A 20 -0.83 2.53 6.51
CA LYS A 20 -0.95 3.97 6.30
C LYS A 20 -0.69 4.37 4.85
N GLN A 21 0.25 3.71 4.19
CA GLN A 21 0.56 4.01 2.79
C GLN A 21 -0.59 3.66 1.85
N ILE A 22 -1.46 2.72 2.23
CA ILE A 22 -2.66 2.39 1.45
C ILE A 22 -3.52 3.64 1.25
N ASP A 23 -3.73 4.42 2.31
CA ASP A 23 -4.52 5.64 2.22
C ASP A 23 -3.85 6.67 1.31
N ALA A 24 -2.52 6.80 1.39
CA ALA A 24 -1.77 7.70 0.53
C ALA A 24 -1.90 7.31 -0.94
N ILE A 25 -1.78 6.02 -1.25
CA ILE A 25 -1.91 5.52 -2.62
C ILE A 25 -3.33 5.72 -3.13
N THR A 26 -4.33 5.46 -2.29
CA THR A 26 -5.74 5.71 -2.64
C THR A 26 -5.96 7.18 -2.94
N SER A 27 -5.36 8.07 -2.15
CA SER A 27 -5.45 9.52 -2.38
C SER A 27 -4.81 9.93 -3.70
N VAL A 28 -3.67 9.33 -4.06
CA VAL A 28 -3.02 9.59 -5.35
C VAL A 28 -3.96 9.22 -6.49
N MET A 29 -4.55 8.02 -6.44
CA MET A 29 -5.46 7.58 -7.49
C MET A 29 -6.66 8.51 -7.63
N SER A 30 -7.26 8.87 -6.52
CA SER A 30 -8.44 9.74 -6.49
C SER A 30 -8.11 11.14 -6.99
N THR A 31 -6.99 11.70 -6.52
CA THR A 31 -6.58 13.06 -6.90
C THR A 31 -6.26 13.17 -8.38
N VAL A 32 -5.46 12.24 -8.89
CA VAL A 32 -5.07 12.29 -10.31
C VAL A 32 -6.28 12.08 -11.21
N THR A 33 -7.14 11.12 -10.87
CA THR A 33 -8.36 10.87 -11.63
C THR A 33 -9.25 12.11 -11.67
N SER A 34 -9.42 12.78 -10.53
CA SER A 34 -10.25 13.98 -10.44
C SER A 34 -9.67 15.12 -11.25
N VAL A 35 -8.37 15.40 -11.10
CA VAL A 35 -7.72 16.48 -11.82
C VAL A 35 -7.71 16.20 -13.32
N LEU A 36 -7.43 14.96 -13.71
CA LEU A 36 -7.45 14.57 -15.12
C LEU A 36 -8.81 14.82 -15.76
N ASN A 37 -9.89 14.43 -15.06
CA ASN A 37 -11.24 14.61 -15.56
C ASN A 37 -11.68 16.07 -15.60
N ASN A 38 -11.10 16.92 -14.76
CA ASN A 38 -11.46 18.33 -14.68
C ASN A 38 -10.52 19.25 -15.46
N THR A 39 -9.50 18.68 -16.09
CA THR A 39 -8.54 19.46 -16.86
C THR A 39 -9.01 19.58 -18.31
N THR A 40 -9.01 20.79 -18.82
CA THR A 40 -9.30 21.04 -20.22
C THR A 40 -8.06 20.73 -21.06
N TRP A 41 -7.96 19.50 -21.50
CA TRP A 41 -6.83 19.00 -22.27
C TRP A 41 -7.37 18.03 -23.33
N VAL A 42 -7.19 18.38 -24.58
CA VAL A 42 -7.75 17.64 -25.72
C VAL A 42 -6.62 17.23 -26.64
N GLY A 43 -6.70 16.00 -27.14
CA GLY A 43 -5.73 15.51 -28.13
C GLY A 43 -5.23 14.10 -27.83
N PRO A 44 -4.44 13.54 -28.76
CA PRO A 44 -3.96 12.15 -28.63
C PRO A 44 -3.13 11.90 -27.37
N ALA A 45 -2.35 12.86 -26.92
CA ALA A 45 -1.54 12.70 -25.71
C ALA A 45 -2.42 12.54 -24.46
N HIS A 46 -3.51 13.31 -24.38
CA HIS A 46 -4.48 13.18 -23.30
C HIS A 46 -5.13 11.80 -23.35
N ASP A 47 -5.59 11.40 -24.53
CA ASP A 47 -6.29 10.13 -24.69
C ASP A 47 -5.39 8.96 -24.31
N GLN A 48 -4.12 9.02 -24.69
CA GLN A 48 -3.15 7.99 -24.35
C GLN A 48 -2.89 7.95 -22.85
N PHE A 49 -2.69 9.10 -22.21
CA PHE A 49 -2.46 9.14 -20.77
C PHE A 49 -3.67 8.63 -20.01
N LYS A 50 -4.88 9.04 -20.41
CA LYS A 50 -6.10 8.60 -19.75
C LYS A 50 -6.28 7.09 -19.89
N ALA A 51 -6.01 6.53 -21.05
CA ALA A 51 -6.08 5.09 -21.26
C ALA A 51 -5.07 4.35 -20.39
N ASP A 52 -3.84 4.84 -20.32
CA ASP A 52 -2.79 4.24 -19.48
C ASP A 52 -3.12 4.36 -18.00
N TRP A 53 -3.64 5.53 -17.59
CA TRP A 53 -4.02 5.76 -16.20
C TRP A 53 -5.14 4.82 -15.78
N ASP A 54 -6.25 4.80 -16.52
CA ASP A 54 -7.41 3.98 -16.16
C ASP A 54 -7.13 2.48 -16.32
N GLY A 55 -6.36 2.09 -17.33
CA GLY A 55 -6.17 0.69 -17.65
C GLY A 55 -4.98 0.04 -16.98
N SER A 56 -3.89 0.78 -16.79
CA SER A 56 -2.63 0.20 -16.31
C SER A 56 -2.22 0.71 -14.95
N PHE A 57 -2.19 2.03 -14.77
CA PHE A 57 -1.62 2.62 -13.56
C PHE A 57 -2.52 2.45 -12.35
N VAL A 58 -3.82 2.69 -12.50
CA VAL A 58 -4.79 2.47 -11.41
C VAL A 58 -4.80 1.00 -11.01
N LYS A 59 -4.73 0.11 -12.00
CA LYS A 59 -4.69 -1.33 -11.72
C LYS A 59 -3.43 -1.71 -10.93
N ALA A 60 -2.28 -1.19 -11.33
CA ALA A 60 -1.02 -1.46 -10.64
C ALA A 60 -1.04 -0.92 -9.20
N LEU A 61 -1.58 0.29 -9.00
CA LEU A 61 -1.69 0.89 -7.68
C LEU A 61 -2.68 0.12 -6.80
N THR A 62 -3.76 -0.38 -7.37
CA THR A 62 -4.72 -1.21 -6.65
C THR A 62 -4.07 -2.52 -6.20
N GLN A 63 -3.29 -3.15 -7.07
CA GLN A 63 -2.55 -4.36 -6.72
C GLN A 63 -1.52 -4.09 -5.63
N LEU A 64 -0.85 -2.94 -5.69
CA LEU A 64 0.11 -2.55 -4.65
C LEU A 64 -0.59 -2.37 -3.31
N ASN A 65 -1.76 -1.73 -3.30
CA ASN A 65 -2.56 -1.59 -2.08
C ASN A 65 -2.94 -2.93 -1.48
N GLN A 66 -3.31 -3.89 -2.32
CA GLN A 66 -3.63 -5.24 -1.85
C GLN A 66 -2.40 -5.91 -1.24
N ALA A 67 -1.24 -5.76 -1.87
CA ALA A 67 0.00 -6.32 -1.36
C ALA A 67 0.38 -5.66 -0.01
N PHE A 68 0.21 -4.36 0.10
CA PHE A 68 0.48 -3.64 1.35
C PHE A 68 -0.46 -4.07 2.46
N ASP A 69 -1.74 -4.30 2.14
CA ASP A 69 -2.71 -4.76 3.13
C ASP A 69 -2.33 -6.14 3.67
N LEU A 70 -2.01 -7.06 2.78
CA LEU A 70 -1.62 -8.41 3.18
C LEU A 70 -0.30 -8.41 3.96
N ALA A 71 0.70 -7.69 3.46
CA ALA A 71 2.00 -7.62 4.12
C ALA A 71 1.89 -6.91 5.47
N GLY A 72 1.11 -5.83 5.54
CA GLY A 72 0.89 -5.11 6.78
C GLY A 72 0.22 -5.98 7.83
N GLN A 73 -0.81 -6.73 7.44
CA GLN A 73 -1.49 -7.64 8.36
C GLN A 73 -0.57 -8.76 8.82
N ASP A 74 0.22 -9.30 7.90
CA ASP A 74 1.20 -10.34 8.24
C ASP A 74 2.22 -9.83 9.25
N CYS A 75 2.73 -8.61 9.06
CA CYS A 75 3.67 -8.00 10.01
C CYS A 75 3.05 -7.85 11.40
N LEU A 76 1.80 -7.39 11.46
CA LEU A 76 1.11 -7.21 12.74
C LEU A 76 0.87 -8.55 13.43
N ASN A 77 0.48 -9.56 12.66
CA ASN A 77 0.26 -10.90 13.20
C ASN A 77 1.56 -11.52 13.73
N ARG A 78 2.65 -11.35 12.98
CA ARG A 78 3.96 -11.87 13.42
C ARG A 78 4.44 -11.15 14.67
N SER A 79 4.22 -9.84 14.75
CA SER A 79 4.57 -9.07 15.94
C SER A 79 3.82 -9.58 17.16
N THR A 80 2.51 -9.81 17.02
CA THR A 80 1.68 -10.33 18.09
C THR A 80 2.16 -11.71 18.52
N ASP A 81 2.47 -12.59 17.57
CA ASP A 81 2.95 -13.94 17.87
C ASP A 81 4.28 -13.92 18.61
N LEU A 82 5.20 -13.05 18.16
CA LEU A 82 6.50 -12.93 18.83
C LEU A 82 6.35 -12.41 20.26
N GLN A 83 5.51 -11.40 20.46
CA GLN A 83 5.25 -10.87 21.80
C GLN A 83 4.61 -11.92 22.71
N ARG A 84 3.69 -12.71 22.16
CA ARG A 84 3.05 -13.80 22.93
C ARG A 84 4.07 -14.83 23.36
N VAL A 85 4.94 -15.26 22.45
CA VAL A 85 5.99 -16.22 22.76
C VAL A 85 6.94 -15.66 23.81
N MET A 86 7.35 -14.40 23.64
CA MET A 86 8.27 -13.76 24.59
C MET A 86 7.61 -13.55 25.95
N GLY A 87 6.32 -13.29 25.98
CA GLY A 87 5.59 -13.07 27.22
C GLY A 87 5.14 -14.34 27.92
N ALA A 88 5.24 -15.47 27.27
CA ALA A 88 4.73 -16.73 27.81
C ALA A 88 5.64 -17.37 28.87
N ARG A 89 6.81 -16.80 29.13
CA ARG A 89 7.74 -17.35 30.12
C ARG A 89 7.40 -16.95 31.53
#